data_752eef45db5809f0da894067ec8b6aeb
#
_entry.id   752eef45db5809f0da894067ec8b6aeb
#
_cell.length_a   1.000
_cell.length_b   1.000
_cell.length_c   1.000
_cell.angle_alpha   90.00
_cell.angle_beta   90.00
_cell.angle_gamma   90.00
#
_symmetry.space_group_name_H-M   'P 1'
#
loop_
_entity.id
_entity.type
_entity.pdbx_description
1 polymer ?
#
loop_
_entity_poly.entity_id
_entity_poly.type
_entity_poly.pdbx_seq_one_letter_code
_entity_poly.pdbx_strand_id
1 'polypeptide(L)'
;MTYGISFWLPFHGTGTVASAAAPYYGGGFTKVEPYAFWSNVAPSLVSGIDIRVKEIDYETLRRLYNQWRQTSACYYGDYYPLTPYSRDNKTWMAWQFDLPEQGKGVVKAFRRADSTETAAVLRLRGLNSQTRYALRRLEADGDKEKVEFAGSHLLEKGLPVTIEEQPGAAVITYEQIQQEKER
;
A
#
# COMPACT_ATOMS: atom_id res chain seq x y z
N MET A 1 10.01 -0.69 9.88
CA MET A 1 9.32 -1.29 11.06
C MET A 1 8.12 -2.10 10.62
N THR A 2 7.13 -1.52 9.94
CA THR A 2 5.87 -2.18 9.50
C THR A 2 6.10 -3.48 8.73
N TYR A 3 7.06 -3.52 7.81
CA TYR A 3 7.42 -4.72 7.03
C TYR A 3 7.77 -5.93 7.90
N GLY A 4 8.64 -5.75 8.91
CA GLY A 4 9.10 -6.87 9.73
C GLY A 4 8.12 -7.28 10.83
N ILE A 5 7.43 -6.30 11.45
CA ILE A 5 6.52 -6.59 12.57
C ILE A 5 5.27 -7.37 12.11
N SER A 6 4.84 -7.20 10.86
CA SER A 6 3.70 -7.94 10.30
C SER A 6 3.89 -9.46 10.27
N PHE A 7 5.12 -9.95 10.32
CA PHE A 7 5.40 -11.39 10.45
C PHE A 7 5.06 -11.97 11.84
N TRP A 8 5.12 -11.12 12.87
CA TRP A 8 5.04 -11.57 14.26
C TRP A 8 3.76 -11.13 14.95
N LEU A 9 3.26 -9.96 14.57
CA LEU A 9 2.08 -9.34 15.16
C LEU A 9 1.13 -8.89 14.05
N PRO A 10 0.17 -9.72 13.65
CA PRO A 10 -0.75 -9.39 12.56
C PRO A 10 -1.61 -8.15 12.85
N PHE A 11 -1.92 -7.89 14.11
CA PHE A 11 -2.77 -6.77 14.54
C PHE A 11 -1.99 -5.71 15.32
N HIS A 12 -0.91 -5.22 14.73
CA HIS A 12 -0.15 -4.12 15.32
C HIS A 12 -0.72 -2.75 14.90
N GLY A 13 -0.48 -1.75 15.75
CA GLY A 13 -0.77 -0.34 15.44
C GLY A 13 0.49 0.45 15.14
N THR A 14 0.34 1.53 14.41
CA THR A 14 1.40 2.52 14.21
C THR A 14 0.88 3.94 14.32
N GLY A 15 1.78 4.88 14.67
CA GLY A 15 1.53 6.31 14.52
C GLY A 15 1.81 6.75 13.09
N THR A 16 0.82 7.34 12.44
CA THR A 16 1.04 8.01 11.15
C THR A 16 1.61 9.40 11.37
N VAL A 17 2.53 9.82 10.52
CA VAL A 17 3.10 11.15 10.49
C VAL A 17 2.76 11.84 9.18
N ALA A 18 2.68 13.18 9.20
CA ALA A 18 2.37 13.94 8.00
C ALA A 18 3.52 13.90 6.99
N SER A 19 4.76 13.93 7.44
CA SER A 19 5.97 13.93 6.62
C SER A 19 7.03 13.04 7.24
N ALA A 20 7.90 12.46 6.40
CA ALA A 20 9.05 11.69 6.84
C ALA A 20 10.04 12.50 7.69
N ALA A 21 10.09 13.82 7.50
CA ALA A 21 10.90 14.74 8.28
C ALA A 21 10.24 15.22 9.58
N ALA A 22 8.94 14.88 9.81
CA ALA A 22 8.23 15.31 11.00
C ALA A 22 8.79 14.62 12.26
N PRO A 23 8.95 15.35 13.38
CA PRO A 23 9.21 14.73 14.65
C PRO A 23 8.03 13.83 15.05
N TYR A 24 8.26 12.91 15.99
CA TYR A 24 7.34 11.83 16.32
C TYR A 24 5.87 12.27 16.55
N TYR A 25 5.65 13.50 17.03
CA TYR A 25 4.31 14.07 17.24
C TYR A 25 3.89 15.06 16.15
N GLY A 26 4.62 15.15 15.04
CA GLY A 26 4.22 15.91 13.86
C GLY A 26 4.11 17.44 14.03
N GLY A 27 4.58 17.98 15.15
CA GLY A 27 4.47 19.40 15.43
C GLY A 27 5.16 20.29 14.39
N GLY A 28 4.46 21.29 13.87
CA GLY A 28 5.00 22.29 12.94
C GLY A 28 5.05 21.91 11.47
N PHE A 29 4.65 20.68 11.09
CA PHE A 29 4.62 20.23 9.70
C PHE A 29 3.20 20.32 9.13
N THR A 30 3.07 21.02 8.01
CA THR A 30 1.78 21.24 7.32
C THR A 30 1.62 20.34 6.10
N LYS A 31 2.73 19.97 5.46
CA LYS A 31 2.72 19.10 4.28
C LYS A 31 2.39 17.66 4.64
N VAL A 32 1.45 17.07 3.91
CA VAL A 32 1.08 15.66 4.02
C VAL A 32 1.68 14.88 2.86
N GLU A 33 2.55 13.93 3.17
CA GLU A 33 3.27 13.12 2.18
C GLU A 33 2.69 11.70 2.10
N PRO A 34 2.14 11.29 0.95
CA PRO A 34 1.60 9.94 0.79
C PRO A 34 2.60 8.83 1.14
N TYR A 35 3.88 9.02 0.78
CA TYR A 35 4.94 8.06 1.14
C TYR A 35 5.06 7.87 2.65
N ALA A 36 5.12 8.96 3.42
CA ALA A 36 5.22 8.91 4.88
C ALA A 36 3.98 8.24 5.50
N PHE A 37 2.79 8.59 5.03
CA PHE A 37 1.55 7.98 5.47
C PHE A 37 1.54 6.46 5.20
N TRP A 38 1.70 6.05 3.94
CA TRP A 38 1.57 4.65 3.53
C TRP A 38 2.66 3.74 4.09
N SER A 39 3.87 4.25 4.31
CA SER A 39 4.95 3.48 4.92
C SER A 39 4.71 3.17 6.41
N ASN A 40 3.87 3.97 7.07
CA ASN A 40 3.52 3.81 8.48
C ASN A 40 2.14 3.17 8.71
N VAL A 41 1.34 3.00 7.66
CA VAL A 41 -0.01 2.43 7.80
C VAL A 41 0.03 0.95 8.18
N ALA A 42 -0.74 0.61 9.20
CA ALA A 42 -0.92 -0.71 9.77
C ALA A 42 -2.41 -1.01 9.99
N PRO A 43 -2.78 -2.21 10.46
CA PRO A 43 -4.17 -2.54 10.81
C PRO A 43 -4.85 -1.55 11.75
N SER A 44 -4.12 -1.05 12.73
CA SER A 44 -4.60 0.02 13.64
C SER A 44 -3.77 1.28 13.44
N LEU A 45 -4.45 2.41 13.27
CA LEU A 45 -3.81 3.72 13.09
C LEU A 45 -4.05 4.63 14.27
N VAL A 46 -2.95 5.24 14.73
CA VAL A 46 -2.98 6.41 15.61
C VAL A 46 -2.50 7.60 14.80
N SER A 47 -3.26 8.69 14.83
CA SER A 47 -2.82 9.94 14.18
C SER A 47 -1.73 10.59 15.02
N GLY A 48 -0.53 10.70 14.46
CA GLY A 48 0.58 11.49 15.01
C GLY A 48 0.56 12.95 14.54
N ILE A 49 -0.61 13.48 14.19
CA ILE A 49 -0.77 14.81 13.62
C ILE A 49 -1.35 15.75 14.69
N ASP A 50 -0.71 16.89 14.87
CA ASP A 50 -1.21 17.93 15.78
C ASP A 50 -2.40 18.66 15.13
N ILE A 51 -3.61 18.31 15.54
CA ILE A 51 -4.86 18.90 15.02
C ILE A 51 -5.05 20.39 15.36
N ARG A 52 -4.19 20.97 16.20
CA ARG A 52 -4.20 22.42 16.49
C ARG A 52 -3.60 23.23 15.35
N VAL A 53 -2.78 22.60 14.50
CA VAL A 53 -2.19 23.22 13.31
C VAL A 53 -3.26 23.28 12.23
N LYS A 54 -3.75 24.49 11.95
CA LYS A 54 -4.86 24.71 11.00
C LYS A 54 -4.43 24.64 9.54
N GLU A 55 -3.15 24.88 9.29
CA GLU A 55 -2.55 24.95 7.95
C GLU A 55 -2.18 23.58 7.36
N ILE A 56 -2.47 22.50 8.07
CA ILE A 56 -2.27 21.13 7.55
C ILE A 56 -3.14 20.90 6.32
N ASP A 57 -2.60 20.22 5.31
CA ASP A 57 -3.35 19.77 4.16
C ASP A 57 -4.35 18.65 4.57
N TYR A 58 -5.45 19.10 5.19
CA TYR A 58 -6.51 18.20 5.65
C TYR A 58 -7.25 17.51 4.51
N GLU A 59 -7.22 18.06 3.30
CA GLU A 59 -7.83 17.42 2.13
C GLU A 59 -7.06 16.16 1.76
N THR A 60 -5.77 16.26 1.54
CA THR A 60 -4.90 15.11 1.29
C THR A 60 -4.97 14.11 2.44
N LEU A 61 -4.95 14.56 3.68
CA LEU A 61 -5.03 13.68 4.85
C LEU A 61 -6.33 12.88 4.87
N ARG A 62 -7.48 13.55 4.66
CA ARG A 62 -8.80 12.90 4.63
C ARG A 62 -8.89 11.87 3.51
N ARG A 63 -8.34 12.18 2.33
CA ARG A 63 -8.27 11.26 1.21
C ARG A 63 -7.47 10.00 1.57
N LEU A 64 -6.27 10.16 2.14
CA LEU A 64 -5.41 9.04 2.53
C LEU A 64 -6.09 8.14 3.58
N TYR A 65 -6.76 8.72 4.56
CA TYR A 65 -7.54 7.94 5.54
C TYR A 65 -8.71 7.20 4.90
N ASN A 66 -9.40 7.81 3.93
CA ASN A 66 -10.48 7.14 3.21
C ASN A 66 -9.97 5.99 2.35
N GLN A 67 -8.83 6.16 1.69
CA GLN A 67 -8.15 5.09 0.94
C GLN A 67 -7.69 3.97 1.88
N TRP A 68 -7.13 4.31 3.06
CA TRP A 68 -6.79 3.31 4.06
C TRP A 68 -8.02 2.50 4.51
N ARG A 69 -9.15 3.12 4.74
CA ARG A 69 -10.41 2.42 5.10
C ARG A 69 -10.82 1.41 4.04
N GLN A 70 -10.62 1.70 2.76
CA GLN A 70 -10.91 0.77 1.66
C GLN A 70 -10.02 -0.48 1.72
N THR A 71 -8.79 -0.34 2.22
CA THR A 71 -7.81 -1.42 2.30
C THR A 71 -7.78 -2.11 3.67
N SER A 72 -8.42 -1.55 4.68
CA SER A 72 -8.25 -1.97 6.08
C SER A 72 -8.67 -3.43 6.33
N ALA A 73 -9.69 -3.92 5.64
CA ALA A 73 -10.11 -5.31 5.75
C ALA A 73 -9.04 -6.31 5.28
N CYS A 74 -8.19 -5.92 4.32
CA CYS A 74 -7.14 -6.81 3.80
C CYS A 74 -6.06 -7.13 4.85
N TYR A 75 -5.89 -6.28 5.87
CA TYR A 75 -4.93 -6.55 6.95
C TYR A 75 -5.30 -7.72 7.87
N TYR A 76 -6.52 -8.24 7.76
CA TYR A 76 -6.95 -9.46 8.46
C TYR A 76 -6.58 -10.74 7.71
N GLY A 77 -6.12 -10.61 6.47
CA GLY A 77 -5.70 -11.72 5.63
C GLY A 77 -4.21 -12.07 5.75
N ASP A 78 -3.73 -12.82 4.78
CA ASP A 78 -2.36 -13.30 4.73
C ASP A 78 -1.38 -12.18 4.36
N TYR A 79 -0.22 -12.16 5.03
CA TYR A 79 0.86 -11.23 4.75
C TYR A 79 1.97 -11.88 3.91
N TYR A 80 2.30 -11.27 2.77
CA TYR A 80 3.36 -11.71 1.88
C TYR A 80 4.37 -10.59 1.60
N PRO A 81 5.64 -10.71 2.01
CA PRO A 81 6.70 -9.86 1.47
C PRO A 81 6.91 -10.16 0.00
N LEU A 82 6.95 -9.11 -0.83
CA LEU A 82 7.16 -9.22 -2.27
C LEU A 82 8.59 -8.86 -2.69
N THR A 83 9.34 -8.25 -1.78
CA THR A 83 10.78 -7.96 -1.92
C THR A 83 11.54 -8.47 -0.70
N PRO A 84 12.83 -8.74 -0.79
CA PRO A 84 13.65 -8.99 0.39
C PRO A 84 13.66 -7.78 1.32
N TYR A 85 13.81 -8.03 2.63
CA TYR A 85 14.05 -6.96 3.59
C TYR A 85 15.40 -6.30 3.31
N SER A 86 15.42 -4.97 3.27
CA SER A 86 16.65 -4.20 3.15
C SER A 86 16.57 -2.89 3.95
N ARG A 87 17.68 -2.52 4.55
CA ARG A 87 17.88 -1.20 5.15
C ARG A 87 18.50 -0.20 4.16
N ASP A 88 18.95 -0.67 3.01
CA ASP A 88 19.53 0.16 1.95
C ASP A 88 18.44 0.95 1.22
N ASN A 89 18.51 2.27 1.28
CA ASN A 89 17.56 3.17 0.63
C ASN A 89 17.58 3.14 -0.91
N LYS A 90 18.50 2.40 -1.52
CA LYS A 90 18.55 2.18 -2.97
C LYS A 90 17.58 1.11 -3.46
N THR A 91 17.10 0.24 -2.56
CA THR A 91 16.24 -0.88 -2.93
C THR A 91 14.76 -0.56 -2.71
N TRP A 92 13.93 -1.05 -3.61
CA TRP A 92 12.47 -1.04 -3.40
C TRP A 92 12.08 -1.94 -2.23
N MET A 93 10.98 -1.58 -1.58
CA MET A 93 10.31 -2.44 -0.61
C MET A 93 8.84 -2.58 -0.99
N ALA A 94 8.36 -3.83 -0.99
CA ALA A 94 6.96 -4.11 -1.29
C ALA A 94 6.45 -5.30 -0.49
N TRP A 95 5.15 -5.27 -0.17
CA TRP A 95 4.42 -6.36 0.47
C TRP A 95 2.95 -6.36 0.08
N GLN A 96 2.31 -7.48 0.30
CA GLN A 96 0.93 -7.75 -0.02
C GLN A 96 0.19 -8.21 1.22
N PHE A 97 -1.07 -7.80 1.35
CA PHE A 97 -2.04 -8.46 2.19
C PHE A 97 -3.11 -9.06 1.30
N ASP A 98 -3.36 -10.35 1.45
CA ASP A 98 -4.35 -11.12 0.70
C ASP A 98 -5.47 -11.57 1.63
N LEU A 99 -6.71 -11.35 1.25
CA LEU A 99 -7.90 -11.79 1.97
C LEU A 99 -8.66 -12.81 1.10
N PRO A 100 -8.19 -14.06 1.06
CA PRO A 100 -8.64 -15.06 0.10
C PRO A 100 -10.12 -15.38 0.23
N GLU A 101 -10.70 -15.33 1.45
CA GLU A 101 -12.12 -15.59 1.69
C GLU A 101 -13.03 -14.56 1.00
N GLN A 102 -12.50 -13.38 0.68
CA GLN A 102 -13.21 -12.32 -0.03
C GLN A 102 -12.67 -12.09 -1.45
N GLY A 103 -11.69 -12.88 -1.86
CA GLY A 103 -11.07 -12.77 -3.18
C GLY A 103 -10.43 -11.41 -3.45
N LYS A 104 -9.93 -10.72 -2.42
CA LYS A 104 -9.38 -9.35 -2.55
C LYS A 104 -8.10 -9.17 -1.73
N GLY A 105 -7.35 -8.13 -2.07
CA GLY A 105 -6.16 -7.79 -1.33
C GLY A 105 -5.60 -6.41 -1.69
N VAL A 106 -4.45 -6.11 -1.10
CA VAL A 106 -3.73 -4.86 -1.33
C VAL A 106 -2.24 -5.09 -1.44
N VAL A 107 -1.62 -4.48 -2.43
CA VAL A 107 -0.17 -4.40 -2.61
C VAL A 107 0.28 -3.00 -2.22
N LYS A 108 1.33 -2.92 -1.41
CA LYS A 108 2.03 -1.67 -1.11
C LYS A 108 3.44 -1.77 -1.65
N ALA A 109 3.84 -0.82 -2.48
CA ALA A 109 5.17 -0.72 -3.08
C ALA A 109 5.77 0.66 -2.80
N PHE A 110 7.06 0.67 -2.50
CA PHE A 110 7.79 1.87 -2.10
C PHE A 110 9.09 1.97 -2.89
N ARG A 111 9.19 3.02 -3.72
CA ARG A 111 10.45 3.49 -4.26
C ARG A 111 11.12 4.33 -3.19
N ARG A 112 12.28 3.88 -2.70
CA ARG A 112 12.98 4.54 -1.60
C ARG A 112 13.85 5.70 -2.10
N ALA A 113 14.33 6.52 -1.15
CA ALA A 113 14.94 7.82 -1.44
C ALA A 113 16.14 7.80 -2.42
N ASP A 114 16.94 6.72 -2.40
CA ASP A 114 18.14 6.61 -3.22
C ASP A 114 17.99 5.58 -4.38
N SER A 115 16.76 5.12 -4.64
CA SER A 115 16.49 4.13 -5.69
C SER A 115 16.60 4.77 -7.09
N THR A 116 17.46 4.24 -7.94
CA THR A 116 17.60 4.66 -9.34
C THR A 116 16.48 4.15 -10.24
N GLU A 117 15.90 3.00 -9.86
CA GLU A 117 14.87 2.35 -10.66
C GLU A 117 13.51 3.01 -10.44
N THR A 118 12.83 3.39 -11.51
CA THR A 118 11.46 3.96 -11.46
C THR A 118 10.39 2.89 -11.53
N ALA A 119 10.73 1.66 -11.89
CA ALA A 119 9.80 0.55 -12.03
C ALA A 119 10.31 -0.72 -11.35
N ALA A 120 9.37 -1.55 -10.92
CA ALA A 120 9.63 -2.89 -10.38
C ALA A 120 8.55 -3.87 -10.85
N VAL A 121 8.88 -5.16 -10.87
CA VAL A 121 7.91 -6.23 -11.12
C VAL A 121 7.73 -7.05 -9.85
N LEU A 122 6.51 -7.08 -9.34
CA LEU A 122 6.16 -7.70 -8.06
C LEU A 122 5.36 -8.98 -8.29
N ARG A 123 5.94 -10.15 -7.99
CA ARG A 123 5.21 -11.43 -8.07
C ARG A 123 4.29 -11.55 -6.88
N LEU A 124 2.98 -11.53 -7.14
CA LEU A 124 1.97 -11.68 -6.10
C LEU A 124 1.91 -13.13 -5.60
N ARG A 125 1.30 -13.32 -4.45
CA ARG A 125 1.18 -14.64 -3.79
C ARG A 125 -0.25 -14.88 -3.32
N GLY A 126 -0.58 -16.13 -3.01
CA GLY A 126 -1.90 -16.51 -2.47
C GLY A 126 -3.04 -16.49 -3.47
N LEU A 127 -2.83 -16.02 -4.70
CA LEU A 127 -3.88 -15.86 -5.69
C LEU A 127 -4.31 -17.20 -6.33
N ASN A 128 -5.56 -17.26 -6.78
CA ASN A 128 -6.03 -18.38 -7.60
C ASN A 128 -5.59 -18.16 -9.07
N SER A 129 -4.75 -19.08 -9.57
CA SER A 129 -4.22 -19.02 -10.94
C SER A 129 -5.29 -19.15 -12.04
N GLN A 130 -6.45 -19.73 -11.73
CA GLN A 130 -7.53 -20.00 -12.68
C GLN A 130 -8.52 -18.85 -12.84
N THR A 131 -8.37 -17.77 -12.05
CA THR A 131 -9.28 -16.63 -12.07
C THR A 131 -8.61 -15.37 -12.59
N ARG A 132 -9.43 -14.36 -12.89
CA ARG A 132 -8.96 -13.01 -13.22
C ARG A 132 -9.16 -12.09 -12.03
N TYR A 133 -8.32 -11.08 -11.95
CA TYR A 133 -8.36 -10.05 -10.92
C TYR A 133 -8.41 -8.67 -11.57
N ALA A 134 -9.30 -7.82 -11.07
CA ALA A 134 -9.34 -6.41 -11.39
C ALA A 134 -8.47 -5.64 -10.39
N LEU A 135 -7.46 -4.95 -10.88
CA LEU A 135 -6.53 -4.17 -10.08
C LEU A 135 -6.82 -2.68 -10.23
N ARG A 136 -6.70 -1.94 -9.13
CA ARG A 136 -6.84 -0.48 -9.12
C ARG A 136 -5.75 0.16 -8.30
N ARG A 137 -5.04 1.11 -8.86
CA ARG A 137 -4.08 1.94 -8.13
C ARG A 137 -4.80 3.12 -7.48
N LEU A 138 -4.59 3.31 -6.18
CA LEU A 138 -5.13 4.44 -5.42
C LEU A 138 -4.21 5.65 -5.63
N GLU A 139 -4.73 6.74 -6.19
CA GLU A 139 -3.96 7.94 -6.51
C GLU A 139 -4.55 9.23 -5.92
N ALA A 140 -3.79 10.31 -6.04
CA ALA A 140 -4.17 11.62 -5.53
C ALA A 140 -5.36 12.22 -6.29
N ASP A 141 -5.36 12.06 -7.60
CA ASP A 141 -6.32 12.70 -8.52
C ASP A 141 -7.56 11.85 -8.79
N GLY A 142 -7.76 10.84 -7.97
CA GLY A 142 -8.75 9.79 -8.16
C GLY A 142 -8.09 8.46 -8.50
N ASP A 143 -8.80 7.39 -8.19
CA ASP A 143 -8.28 6.05 -8.45
C ASP A 143 -8.17 5.82 -9.96
N LYS A 144 -7.06 5.22 -10.41
CA LYS A 144 -6.91 4.83 -11.83
C LYS A 144 -7.96 3.82 -12.25
N GLU A 145 -8.20 3.75 -13.55
CA GLU A 145 -9.07 2.73 -14.14
C GLU A 145 -8.61 1.33 -13.73
N LYS A 146 -9.56 0.43 -13.60
CA LYS A 146 -9.29 -0.96 -13.30
C LYS A 146 -8.59 -1.63 -14.47
N VAL A 147 -7.48 -2.30 -14.19
CA VAL A 147 -6.75 -3.14 -15.15
C VAL A 147 -6.92 -4.59 -14.74
N GLU A 148 -7.18 -5.45 -15.72
CA GLU A 148 -7.41 -6.86 -15.45
C GLU A 148 -6.19 -7.71 -15.76
N PHE A 149 -5.88 -8.64 -14.86
CA PHE A 149 -4.84 -9.64 -15.04
C PHE A 149 -5.37 -11.05 -14.73
N ALA A 150 -4.84 -12.06 -15.43
CA ALA A 150 -5.01 -13.44 -15.01
C ALA A 150 -4.23 -13.70 -13.72
N GLY A 151 -4.78 -14.49 -12.80
CA GLY A 151 -4.09 -14.87 -11.58
C GLY A 151 -2.75 -15.56 -11.84
N SER A 152 -2.70 -16.46 -12.86
CA SER A 152 -1.44 -17.08 -13.30
C SER A 152 -0.39 -16.05 -13.72
N HIS A 153 -0.80 -14.98 -14.43
CA HIS A 153 0.13 -13.91 -14.82
C HIS A 153 0.73 -13.22 -13.59
N LEU A 154 -0.11 -12.83 -12.62
CA LEU A 154 0.34 -12.14 -11.40
C LEU A 154 1.27 -13.00 -10.55
N LEU A 155 1.05 -14.33 -10.52
CA LEU A 155 1.89 -15.29 -9.80
C LEU A 155 3.24 -15.54 -10.50
N GLU A 156 3.25 -15.67 -11.83
CA GLU A 156 4.42 -16.10 -12.59
C GLU A 156 5.24 -14.94 -13.14
N LYS A 157 4.57 -13.98 -13.80
CA LYS A 157 5.19 -12.81 -14.42
C LYS A 157 5.26 -11.62 -13.47
N GLY A 158 4.27 -11.49 -12.59
CA GLY A 158 4.17 -10.41 -11.61
C GLY A 158 3.44 -9.18 -12.12
N LEU A 159 3.20 -8.27 -11.21
CA LEU A 159 2.56 -6.98 -11.41
C LEU A 159 3.64 -5.92 -11.72
N PRO A 160 3.64 -5.28 -12.89
CA PRO A 160 4.50 -4.14 -13.16
C PRO A 160 4.01 -2.92 -12.38
N VAL A 161 4.91 -2.27 -11.67
CA VAL A 161 4.62 -1.07 -10.88
C VAL A 161 5.63 0.01 -11.21
N THR A 162 5.15 1.20 -11.59
CA THR A 162 5.98 2.39 -11.82
C THR A 162 5.68 3.45 -10.77
N ILE A 163 6.72 4.05 -10.21
CA ILE A 163 6.64 5.16 -9.26
C ILE A 163 7.66 6.21 -9.70
N GLU A 164 7.18 7.35 -10.20
CA GLU A 164 8.04 8.44 -10.66
C GLU A 164 8.60 9.24 -9.49
N GLU A 165 7.82 9.42 -8.43
CA GLU A 165 8.23 10.16 -7.23
C GLU A 165 9.35 9.44 -6.48
N GLN A 166 10.25 10.21 -5.85
CA GLN A 166 11.37 9.68 -5.08
C GLN A 166 11.61 10.53 -3.81
N PRO A 167 11.34 10.00 -2.60
CA PRO A 167 10.69 8.72 -2.36
C PRO A 167 9.22 8.73 -2.78
N GLY A 168 8.70 7.56 -3.18
CA GLY A 168 7.33 7.42 -3.65
C GLY A 168 6.68 6.12 -3.19
N ALA A 169 5.33 6.11 -3.18
CA ALA A 169 4.55 4.95 -2.82
C ALA A 169 3.46 4.65 -3.86
N ALA A 170 3.21 3.38 -4.10
CA ALA A 170 2.06 2.90 -4.84
C ALA A 170 1.26 1.93 -3.99
N VAL A 171 -0.05 2.17 -3.90
CA VAL A 171 -1.00 1.28 -3.23
C VAL A 171 -1.97 0.78 -4.28
N ILE A 172 -2.04 -0.53 -4.45
CA ILE A 172 -2.82 -1.17 -5.49
C ILE A 172 -3.73 -2.19 -4.84
N THR A 173 -5.03 -1.98 -4.96
CA THR A 173 -6.03 -2.97 -4.54
C THR A 173 -6.28 -3.93 -5.69
N TYR A 174 -6.64 -5.16 -5.35
CA TYR A 174 -7.11 -6.14 -6.32
C TYR A 174 -8.34 -6.87 -5.79
N GLU A 175 -9.15 -7.33 -6.71
CA GLU A 175 -10.39 -8.03 -6.44
C GLU A 175 -10.63 -9.09 -7.51
N GLN A 176 -10.98 -10.29 -7.08
CA GLN A 176 -11.30 -11.39 -7.97
C GLN A 176 -12.57 -11.05 -8.78
N ILE A 177 -12.49 -11.21 -10.10
CA ILE A 177 -13.66 -11.07 -10.97
C ILE A 177 -14.49 -12.33 -10.84
N GLN A 178 -15.69 -12.20 -10.30
CA GLN A 178 -16.64 -13.30 -10.27
C GLN A 178 -17.08 -13.61 -11.70
N GLN A 179 -16.91 -14.84 -12.15
CA GLN A 179 -17.57 -15.31 -13.37
C GLN A 179 -19.07 -15.33 -13.09
N GLU A 180 -19.85 -14.58 -13.85
CA GLU A 180 -21.30 -14.78 -13.85
C GLU A 180 -21.55 -16.27 -14.18
N LYS A 181 -22.12 -16.98 -13.23
CA LYS A 181 -22.66 -18.32 -13.54
C LYS A 181 -23.79 -18.09 -14.52
N GLU A 182 -23.55 -18.39 -15.79
CA GLU A 182 -24.66 -18.55 -16.75
C GLU A 182 -25.68 -19.50 -16.10
N ARG A 183 -26.87 -18.97 -15.89
CA ARG A 183 -28.03 -19.75 -15.40
C ARG A 183 -28.68 -20.48 -16.55
#